data_dbd744c1001456c16f603b6fd1797774
#
_entry.id   dbd744c1001456c16f603b6fd1797774
#
_cell.length_a   1.000
_cell.length_b   1.000
_cell.length_c   1.000
_cell.angle_alpha   90.00
_cell.angle_beta   90.00
_cell.angle_gamma   90.00
#
_symmetry.space_group_name_H-M   'P 1'
#
loop_
_entity.id
_entity.type
_entity.pdbx_description
1 polymer ?
#
loop_
_entity_poly.entity_id
_entity_poly.type
_entity_poly.pdbx_seq_one_letter_code
_entity_poly.pdbx_strand_id
1 'polypeptide(L)'
;VAGEFSLGDLAVRFGLLLRGEPDLRVSRVATLSHADAGALSFLANPRYRKQMQATRATVVLVGPDHAADCPVAALIDPNPYLAYARIANLLHPQAPPDAGIHSTAVVAASAHIADSACVGPLAVIEDEAKIGERVFVGPGCIVQRGAHIGADSRLMARVNVCAGVRIGRRCILHAGAVVGADGFGFAPDAGTWVKVPQVGSVQIGDDVEIGANTTIDRGAIDDTVVRHGVKLDNQIQVGHNVTIGAHTAIAGCVGISGSTTIGERCMIGGGVGIAGHLTIADDVVVTGCSLVSASIRNAGSYSSGMPAVETRMWRRMVAHLRRLDGKER
;
A
#
# COMPACT_ATOMS: atom_id res chain seq x y z
N VAL A 1 1.39 19.79 15.95
CA VAL A 1 2.75 20.17 16.40
C VAL A 1 3.47 18.87 16.70
N ALA A 2 4.60 18.61 16.04
CA ALA A 2 5.45 17.47 16.36
C ALA A 2 5.81 17.52 17.86
N GLY A 3 5.50 16.45 18.59
CA GLY A 3 5.78 16.38 20.03
C GLY A 3 7.24 16.04 20.27
N GLU A 4 7.81 16.60 21.33
CA GLU A 4 9.11 16.20 21.85
C GLU A 4 8.91 15.18 22.98
N PHE A 5 9.58 14.02 22.90
CA PHE A 5 9.43 12.92 23.85
C PHE A 5 10.77 12.55 24.46
N SER A 6 10.77 12.21 25.77
CA SER A 6 11.96 11.65 26.41
C SER A 6 12.17 10.20 25.99
N LEU A 7 13.42 9.73 26.04
CA LEU A 7 13.73 8.32 25.75
C LEU A 7 13.09 7.37 26.76
N GLY A 8 12.98 7.81 28.02
CA GLY A 8 12.28 7.06 29.08
C GLY A 8 10.80 6.88 28.76
N ASP A 9 10.09 7.94 28.35
CA ASP A 9 8.68 7.85 27.95
C ASP A 9 8.49 6.92 26.74
N LEU A 10 9.36 7.01 25.73
CA LEU A 10 9.30 6.13 24.57
C LEU A 10 9.56 4.67 24.94
N ALA A 11 10.55 4.42 25.81
CA ALA A 11 10.85 3.07 26.29
C ALA A 11 9.65 2.44 26.99
N VAL A 12 9.05 3.16 27.96
CA VAL A 12 7.86 2.69 28.69
C VAL A 12 6.67 2.49 27.75
N ARG A 13 6.38 3.49 26.90
CA ARG A 13 5.20 3.48 26.03
C ARG A 13 5.20 2.33 25.02
N PHE A 14 6.37 1.97 24.50
CA PHE A 14 6.50 0.95 23.46
C PHE A 14 7.11 -0.37 23.95
N GLY A 15 7.39 -0.49 25.25
CA GLY A 15 7.96 -1.70 25.85
C GLY A 15 9.39 -1.99 25.38
N LEU A 16 10.21 -0.95 25.20
CA LEU A 16 11.58 -1.05 24.69
C LEU A 16 12.57 -1.06 25.85
N LEU A 17 13.72 -1.71 25.68
CA LEU A 17 14.83 -1.57 26.60
C LEU A 17 15.62 -0.31 26.24
N LEU A 18 15.92 0.53 27.26
CA LEU A 18 16.72 1.73 27.07
C LEU A 18 18.16 1.50 27.59
N ARG A 19 19.13 1.83 26.75
CA ARG A 19 20.53 2.01 27.13
C ARG A 19 20.93 3.47 26.90
N GLY A 20 21.12 4.25 27.92
CA GLY A 20 21.44 5.66 27.88
C GLY A 20 20.60 6.48 28.89
N GLU A 21 20.75 7.78 28.82
CA GLU A 21 20.06 8.72 29.71
C GLU A 21 18.56 8.82 29.37
N PRO A 22 17.63 8.57 30.31
CA PRO A 22 16.20 8.57 30.05
C PRO A 22 15.63 9.96 29.71
N ASP A 23 16.29 11.02 30.18
CA ASP A 23 15.83 12.40 29.98
C ASP A 23 16.22 13.00 28.64
N LEU A 24 17.07 12.33 27.84
CA LEU A 24 17.37 12.74 26.47
C LEU A 24 16.07 12.78 25.65
N ARG A 25 15.95 13.81 24.82
CA ARG A 25 14.70 14.07 24.08
C ARG A 25 14.89 13.98 22.59
N VAL A 26 13.83 13.52 21.90
CA VAL A 26 13.76 13.46 20.45
C VAL A 26 12.43 14.06 19.96
N SER A 27 12.49 14.76 18.84
CA SER A 27 11.33 15.41 18.20
C SER A 27 11.19 15.07 16.72
N ARG A 28 12.14 14.35 16.16
CA ARG A 28 12.16 14.02 14.73
C ARG A 28 12.87 12.70 14.44
N VAL A 29 12.65 12.19 13.24
CA VAL A 29 13.39 11.03 12.71
C VAL A 29 14.39 11.49 11.66
N ALA A 30 15.52 10.79 11.56
CA ALA A 30 16.52 11.02 10.52
C ALA A 30 17.26 9.73 10.16
N THR A 31 17.88 9.70 8.97
CA THR A 31 18.73 8.57 8.59
C THR A 31 20.01 8.57 9.43
N LEU A 32 20.62 7.40 9.62
CA LEU A 32 21.87 7.26 10.40
C LEU A 32 22.98 8.25 9.97
N SER A 33 23.08 8.53 8.68
CA SER A 33 24.11 9.42 8.12
C SER A 33 23.83 10.92 8.29
N HIS A 34 22.56 11.30 8.47
CA HIS A 34 22.15 12.72 8.55
C HIS A 34 21.54 13.08 9.91
N ALA A 35 21.53 12.14 10.83
CA ALA A 35 21.03 12.39 12.19
C ALA A 35 22.01 13.24 12.99
N ASP A 36 21.43 14.12 13.81
CA ASP A 36 22.13 14.95 14.79
C ASP A 36 21.28 15.03 16.08
N ALA A 37 21.60 15.97 16.97
CA ALA A 37 20.89 16.14 18.24
C ALA A 37 19.38 16.34 18.04
N GLY A 38 18.57 15.68 18.88
CA GLY A 38 17.11 15.66 18.79
C GLY A 38 16.55 14.66 17.77
N ALA A 39 17.40 13.92 17.04
CA ALA A 39 16.94 12.93 16.07
C ALA A 39 16.94 11.51 16.63
N LEU A 40 15.90 10.75 16.29
CA LEU A 40 15.85 9.30 16.41
C LEU A 40 16.18 8.67 15.05
N SER A 41 17.04 7.66 15.05
CA SER A 41 17.34 6.84 13.87
C SER A 41 17.11 5.36 14.17
N PHE A 42 17.34 4.49 13.18
CA PHE A 42 17.18 3.03 13.37
C PHE A 42 18.18 2.23 12.52
N LEU A 43 18.51 1.03 12.99
CA LEU A 43 19.27 0.02 12.28
C LEU A 43 18.42 -1.25 12.12
N ALA A 44 17.78 -1.43 10.97
CA ALA A 44 17.05 -2.65 10.62
C ALA A 44 17.88 -3.56 9.68
N ASN A 45 18.82 -3.01 8.93
CA ASN A 45 19.65 -3.78 8.01
C ASN A 45 21.14 -3.68 8.41
N PRO A 46 21.82 -4.80 8.70
CA PRO A 46 23.23 -4.83 9.10
C PRO A 46 24.19 -4.14 8.14
N ARG A 47 23.83 -3.97 6.88
CA ARG A 47 24.64 -3.22 5.88
C ARG A 47 24.93 -1.78 6.33
N TYR A 48 24.06 -1.19 7.14
CA TYR A 48 24.20 0.18 7.62
C TYR A 48 24.93 0.30 8.96
N ARG A 49 25.54 -0.79 9.48
CA ARG A 49 26.30 -0.78 10.75
C ARG A 49 27.41 0.27 10.78
N LYS A 50 28.13 0.48 9.66
CA LYS A 50 29.15 1.53 9.57
C LYS A 50 28.57 2.93 9.74
N GLN A 51 27.40 3.21 9.16
CA GLN A 51 26.70 4.48 9.34
C GLN A 51 26.21 4.66 10.78
N MET A 52 25.75 3.57 11.43
CA MET A 52 25.39 3.61 12.85
C MET A 52 26.60 3.97 13.72
N GLN A 53 27.76 3.39 13.48
CA GLN A 53 28.98 3.67 14.24
C GLN A 53 29.47 5.11 14.11
N ALA A 54 29.12 5.79 13.03
CA ALA A 54 29.47 7.20 12.75
C ALA A 54 28.33 8.18 13.01
N THR A 55 27.17 7.71 13.49
CA THR A 55 25.97 8.55 13.67
C THR A 55 26.13 9.57 14.80
N ARG A 56 25.47 10.71 14.66
CA ARG A 56 25.33 11.74 15.69
C ARG A 56 23.88 11.87 16.18
N ALA A 57 23.05 10.84 15.92
CA ALA A 57 21.69 10.78 16.43
C ALA A 57 21.67 10.87 17.98
N THR A 58 20.61 11.39 18.55
CA THR A 58 20.40 11.30 20.01
C THR A 58 20.19 9.84 20.43
N VAL A 59 19.47 9.06 19.61
CA VAL A 59 19.17 7.66 19.91
C VAL A 59 19.03 6.86 18.61
N VAL A 60 19.42 5.58 18.67
CA VAL A 60 19.19 4.63 17.58
C VAL A 60 18.34 3.46 18.09
N LEU A 61 17.28 3.13 17.35
CA LEU A 61 16.55 1.87 17.51
C LEU A 61 17.38 0.74 16.89
N VAL A 62 17.72 -0.27 17.70
CA VAL A 62 18.57 -1.37 17.30
C VAL A 62 18.02 -2.71 17.76
N GLY A 63 18.37 -3.79 17.07
CA GLY A 63 18.21 -5.13 17.57
C GLY A 63 19.15 -5.44 18.75
N PRO A 64 18.84 -6.45 19.59
CA PRO A 64 19.70 -6.86 20.72
C PRO A 64 21.16 -7.08 20.31
N ASP A 65 21.40 -7.69 19.15
CA ASP A 65 22.72 -8.05 18.64
C ASP A 65 23.61 -6.83 18.31
N HIS A 66 23.01 -5.66 18.16
CA HIS A 66 23.70 -4.41 17.80
C HIS A 66 23.70 -3.37 18.92
N ALA A 67 23.07 -3.70 20.05
CA ALA A 67 22.95 -2.76 21.17
C ALA A 67 24.31 -2.35 21.76
N ALA A 68 25.22 -3.31 21.93
CA ALA A 68 26.55 -3.05 22.50
C ALA A 68 27.41 -2.16 21.60
N ASP A 69 27.25 -2.26 20.27
CA ASP A 69 28.03 -1.53 19.27
C ASP A 69 27.49 -0.12 18.95
N CYS A 70 26.34 0.24 19.49
CA CYS A 70 25.75 1.56 19.21
C CYS A 70 26.50 2.63 19.99
N PRO A 71 27.05 3.68 19.34
CA PRO A 71 27.89 4.68 19.99
C PRO A 71 27.11 5.74 20.80
N VAL A 72 25.80 5.78 20.62
CA VAL A 72 24.88 6.72 21.28
C VAL A 72 23.86 5.98 22.10
N ALA A 73 22.89 6.69 22.70
CA ALA A 73 21.77 6.02 23.36
C ALA A 73 21.06 5.04 22.42
N ALA A 74 20.60 3.92 22.94
CA ALA A 74 19.93 2.89 22.17
C ALA A 74 18.57 2.53 22.78
N LEU A 75 17.55 2.50 21.95
CA LEU A 75 16.28 1.83 22.21
C LEU A 75 16.31 0.45 21.55
N ILE A 76 16.13 -0.59 22.34
CA ILE A 76 16.40 -1.96 21.91
C ILE A 76 15.08 -2.71 21.77
N ASP A 77 14.86 -3.29 20.59
CA ASP A 77 13.68 -4.10 20.25
C ASP A 77 14.10 -5.24 19.29
N PRO A 78 13.56 -6.45 19.43
CA PRO A 78 13.80 -7.52 18.44
C PRO A 78 13.41 -7.14 17.01
N ASN A 79 12.45 -6.23 16.86
CA ASN A 79 12.04 -5.68 15.56
C ASN A 79 12.18 -4.15 15.53
N PRO A 80 13.41 -3.61 15.36
CA PRO A 80 13.65 -2.17 15.41
C PRO A 80 12.93 -1.39 14.31
N TYR A 81 12.59 -2.03 13.20
CA TYR A 81 11.83 -1.38 12.14
C TYR A 81 10.36 -1.14 12.52
N LEU A 82 9.75 -2.12 13.19
CA LEU A 82 8.39 -1.95 13.72
C LEU A 82 8.34 -0.87 14.82
N ALA A 83 9.32 -0.90 15.75
CA ALA A 83 9.43 0.12 16.78
C ALA A 83 9.62 1.52 16.16
N TYR A 84 10.46 1.65 15.12
CA TYR A 84 10.62 2.88 14.35
C TYR A 84 9.29 3.37 13.76
N ALA A 85 8.54 2.49 13.08
CA ALA A 85 7.27 2.88 12.47
C ALA A 85 6.27 3.43 13.52
N ARG A 86 6.18 2.79 14.69
CA ARG A 86 5.31 3.23 15.78
C ARG A 86 5.73 4.58 16.36
N ILE A 87 7.02 4.77 16.59
CA ILE A 87 7.55 6.03 17.14
C ILE A 87 7.48 7.14 16.11
N ALA A 88 7.78 6.86 14.84
CA ALA A 88 7.66 7.85 13.76
C ALA A 88 6.23 8.39 13.63
N ASN A 89 5.22 7.52 13.73
CA ASN A 89 3.82 7.95 13.74
C ASN A 89 3.48 8.83 14.97
N LEU A 90 4.09 8.58 16.13
CA LEU A 90 3.91 9.42 17.30
C LEU A 90 4.60 10.80 17.14
N LEU A 91 5.81 10.83 16.58
CA LEU A 91 6.57 12.07 16.34
C LEU A 91 5.97 12.92 15.22
N HIS A 92 5.32 12.29 14.24
CA HIS A 92 4.73 12.94 13.08
C HIS A 92 3.22 12.65 12.97
N PRO A 93 2.42 13.03 13.96
CA PRO A 93 0.99 12.77 13.92
C PRO A 93 0.37 13.55 12.76
N GLN A 94 -0.44 12.88 11.98
CA GLN A 94 -1.26 13.56 10.97
C GLN A 94 -2.44 14.21 11.71
N ALA A 95 -2.46 15.52 11.80
CA ALA A 95 -3.62 16.23 12.33
C ALA A 95 -4.85 15.91 11.48
N PRO A 96 -5.98 15.53 12.09
CA PRO A 96 -7.23 15.44 11.35
C PRO A 96 -7.55 16.81 10.77
N PRO A 97 -8.00 16.89 9.52
CA PRO A 97 -8.48 18.15 8.97
C PRO A 97 -9.73 18.60 9.73
N ASP A 98 -9.96 19.92 9.78
CA ASP A 98 -11.16 20.49 10.36
C ASP A 98 -12.40 19.97 9.63
N ALA A 99 -13.43 19.60 10.39
CA ALA A 99 -14.70 19.14 9.84
C ALA A 99 -15.40 20.25 9.05
N GLY A 100 -16.14 19.87 8.03
CA GLY A 100 -16.93 20.78 7.23
C GLY A 100 -16.83 20.55 5.73
N ILE A 101 -17.65 21.23 4.97
CA ILE A 101 -17.72 21.15 3.52
C ILE A 101 -17.20 22.46 2.94
N HIS A 102 -16.16 22.37 2.11
CA HIS A 102 -15.60 23.54 1.44
C HIS A 102 -16.63 24.17 0.48
N SER A 103 -16.70 25.50 0.42
CA SER A 103 -17.69 26.24 -0.36
C SER A 103 -17.67 25.97 -1.88
N THR A 104 -16.57 25.44 -2.41
CA THR A 104 -16.45 25.06 -3.83
C THR A 104 -16.71 23.57 -4.08
N ALA A 105 -17.04 22.79 -3.05
CA ALA A 105 -17.46 21.40 -3.24
C ALA A 105 -18.88 21.35 -3.79
N VAL A 106 -19.16 20.39 -4.65
CA VAL A 106 -20.50 20.12 -5.19
C VAL A 106 -21.04 18.87 -4.48
N VAL A 107 -22.12 19.05 -3.73
CA VAL A 107 -22.72 17.97 -2.94
C VAL A 107 -24.20 17.83 -3.34
N ALA A 108 -24.59 16.62 -3.75
CA ALA A 108 -25.98 16.32 -4.06
C ALA A 108 -26.85 16.39 -2.80
N ALA A 109 -28.08 16.85 -2.94
CA ALA A 109 -29.00 17.01 -1.81
C ALA A 109 -29.35 15.69 -1.10
N SER A 110 -29.26 14.57 -1.79
CA SER A 110 -29.51 13.22 -1.25
C SER A 110 -28.24 12.54 -0.68
N ALA A 111 -27.09 13.19 -0.71
CA ALA A 111 -25.86 12.67 -0.11
C ALA A 111 -25.92 12.74 1.42
N HIS A 112 -25.38 11.74 2.08
CA HIS A 112 -25.28 11.65 3.54
C HIS A 112 -23.84 11.85 3.98
N ILE A 113 -23.53 12.98 4.60
CA ILE A 113 -22.20 13.32 5.07
C ILE A 113 -22.27 13.49 6.59
N ALA A 114 -21.42 12.75 7.32
CA ALA A 114 -21.35 12.89 8.77
C ALA A 114 -20.82 14.28 9.16
N ASP A 115 -21.32 14.86 10.23
CA ASP A 115 -20.95 16.22 10.69
C ASP A 115 -19.45 16.37 10.99
N SER A 116 -18.79 15.26 11.35
CA SER A 116 -17.35 15.21 11.62
C SER A 116 -16.48 14.97 10.38
N ALA A 117 -17.06 14.83 9.20
CA ALA A 117 -16.33 14.65 7.96
C ALA A 117 -15.79 15.98 7.42
N CYS A 118 -14.69 15.90 6.67
CA CYS A 118 -14.10 17.02 5.96
C CYS A 118 -14.19 16.79 4.46
N VAL A 119 -14.83 17.70 3.72
CA VAL A 119 -14.91 17.67 2.25
C VAL A 119 -14.16 18.87 1.69
N GLY A 120 -13.06 18.58 0.99
CA GLY A 120 -12.14 19.56 0.44
C GLY A 120 -12.65 20.29 -0.81
N PRO A 121 -11.90 21.29 -1.29
CA PRO A 121 -12.30 22.11 -2.43
C PRO A 121 -12.44 21.26 -3.71
N LEU A 122 -13.41 21.66 -4.54
CA LEU A 122 -13.68 21.03 -5.84
C LEU A 122 -14.02 19.53 -5.77
N ALA A 123 -14.32 18.99 -4.58
CA ALA A 123 -14.83 17.65 -4.44
C ALA A 123 -16.26 17.56 -4.96
N VAL A 124 -16.62 16.42 -5.56
CA VAL A 124 -17.98 16.14 -6.04
C VAL A 124 -18.52 14.93 -5.29
N ILE A 125 -19.63 15.08 -4.60
CA ILE A 125 -20.33 14.02 -3.88
C ILE A 125 -21.70 13.87 -4.54
N GLU A 126 -21.90 12.74 -5.20
CA GLU A 126 -23.15 12.48 -5.95
C GLU A 126 -24.26 11.94 -5.05
N ASP A 127 -25.44 11.73 -5.68
CA ASP A 127 -26.65 11.27 -5.02
C ASP A 127 -26.44 9.98 -4.21
N GLU A 128 -27.09 9.92 -3.05
CA GLU A 128 -27.10 8.74 -2.17
C GLU A 128 -25.72 8.29 -1.68
N ALA A 129 -24.65 9.02 -2.00
CA ALA A 129 -23.32 8.74 -1.48
C ALA A 129 -23.29 8.90 0.05
N LYS A 130 -22.54 8.03 0.75
CA LYS A 130 -22.45 8.02 2.21
C LYS A 130 -21.01 8.24 2.66
N ILE A 131 -20.77 9.35 3.35
CA ILE A 131 -19.48 9.72 3.92
C ILE A 131 -19.54 9.57 5.43
N GLY A 132 -18.78 8.62 5.98
CA GLY A 132 -18.76 8.29 7.40
C GLY A 132 -18.09 9.34 8.27
N GLU A 133 -18.08 9.08 9.57
CA GLU A 133 -17.47 9.97 10.56
C GLU A 133 -15.96 10.14 10.34
N ARG A 134 -15.45 11.37 10.52
CA ARG A 134 -14.03 11.74 10.40
C ARG A 134 -13.37 11.36 9.08
N VAL A 135 -14.19 11.11 8.05
CA VAL A 135 -13.68 10.88 6.70
C VAL A 135 -13.09 12.18 6.16
N PHE A 136 -11.95 12.09 5.54
CA PHE A 136 -11.36 13.18 4.76
C PHE A 136 -11.53 12.90 3.27
N VAL A 137 -12.29 13.75 2.60
CA VAL A 137 -12.41 13.78 1.14
C VAL A 137 -11.56 14.94 0.62
N GLY A 138 -10.39 14.63 0.07
CA GLY A 138 -9.40 15.61 -0.39
C GLY A 138 -9.85 16.39 -1.63
N PRO A 139 -9.03 17.37 -2.06
CA PRO A 139 -9.34 18.24 -3.18
C PRO A 139 -9.60 17.49 -4.49
N GLY A 140 -10.68 17.86 -5.19
CA GLY A 140 -11.03 17.30 -6.51
C GLY A 140 -11.34 15.81 -6.50
N CYS A 141 -11.65 15.21 -5.35
CA CYS A 141 -12.16 13.85 -5.29
C CYS A 141 -13.59 13.76 -5.85
N ILE A 142 -13.92 12.62 -6.44
CA ILE A 142 -15.27 12.33 -6.92
C ILE A 142 -15.76 11.08 -6.22
N VAL A 143 -16.87 11.19 -5.51
CA VAL A 143 -17.59 10.08 -4.86
C VAL A 143 -18.92 9.94 -5.56
N GLN A 144 -19.06 8.90 -6.38
CA GLN A 144 -20.21 8.73 -7.24
C GLN A 144 -21.42 8.15 -6.49
N ARG A 145 -22.55 8.12 -7.19
CA ARG A 145 -23.84 7.71 -6.66
C ARG A 145 -23.79 6.44 -5.83
N GLY A 146 -24.35 6.48 -4.64
CA GLY A 146 -24.50 5.33 -3.75
C GLY A 146 -23.20 4.74 -3.22
N ALA A 147 -22.04 5.36 -3.50
CA ALA A 147 -20.78 4.93 -2.93
C ALA A 147 -20.73 5.15 -1.41
N HIS A 148 -20.03 4.29 -0.68
CA HIS A 148 -19.96 4.35 0.79
C HIS A 148 -18.50 4.40 1.24
N ILE A 149 -18.16 5.39 2.05
CA ILE A 149 -16.83 5.55 2.66
C ILE A 149 -16.98 5.40 4.17
N GLY A 150 -16.31 4.36 4.72
CA GLY A 150 -16.33 4.07 6.15
C GLY A 150 -15.51 5.09 6.96
N ALA A 151 -15.83 5.18 8.26
CA ALA A 151 -15.26 6.14 9.20
C ALA A 151 -13.71 6.13 9.22
N ASP A 152 -13.11 7.28 9.52
CA ASP A 152 -11.66 7.49 9.63
C ASP A 152 -10.87 7.26 8.34
N SER A 153 -11.55 7.06 7.19
CA SER A 153 -10.91 6.87 5.89
C SER A 153 -10.50 8.21 5.25
N ARG A 154 -9.45 8.17 4.45
CA ARG A 154 -8.85 9.36 3.81
C ARG A 154 -8.74 9.15 2.31
N LEU A 155 -9.47 9.93 1.55
CA LEU A 155 -9.31 10.07 0.12
C LEU A 155 -8.40 11.28 -0.13
N MET A 156 -7.19 11.03 -0.62
CA MET A 156 -6.24 12.11 -0.92
C MET A 156 -6.73 12.90 -2.15
N ALA A 157 -5.90 13.71 -2.79
CA ALA A 157 -6.35 14.51 -3.91
C ALA A 157 -6.76 13.66 -5.13
N ARG A 158 -7.85 14.03 -5.82
CA ARG A 158 -8.28 13.46 -7.11
C ARG A 158 -8.54 11.95 -7.08
N VAL A 159 -8.96 11.41 -5.98
CA VAL A 159 -9.44 10.02 -5.90
C VAL A 159 -10.82 9.94 -6.54
N ASN A 160 -11.05 8.90 -7.33
CA ASN A 160 -12.35 8.63 -7.93
C ASN A 160 -12.91 7.31 -7.34
N VAL A 161 -14.03 7.42 -6.64
CA VAL A 161 -14.79 6.27 -6.13
C VAL A 161 -16.05 6.15 -6.95
N CYS A 162 -16.14 5.13 -7.80
CA CYS A 162 -17.25 4.94 -8.73
C CYS A 162 -18.53 4.49 -8.02
N ALA A 163 -19.63 4.52 -8.77
CA ALA A 163 -20.96 4.25 -8.24
C ALA A 163 -21.08 2.88 -7.57
N GLY A 164 -21.69 2.86 -6.38
CA GLY A 164 -21.99 1.66 -5.61
C GLY A 164 -20.79 1.03 -4.89
N VAL A 165 -19.58 1.55 -5.05
CA VAL A 165 -18.37 1.06 -4.37
C VAL A 165 -18.50 1.21 -2.85
N ARG A 166 -18.01 0.22 -2.10
CA ARG A 166 -17.97 0.26 -0.64
C ARG A 166 -16.54 0.21 -0.14
N ILE A 167 -16.15 1.20 0.63
CA ILE A 167 -14.83 1.31 1.28
C ILE A 167 -15.03 1.23 2.79
N GLY A 168 -14.27 0.36 3.43
CA GLY A 168 -14.26 0.16 4.87
C GLY A 168 -13.72 1.34 5.66
N ARG A 169 -13.37 1.11 6.92
CA ARG A 169 -12.89 2.12 7.86
C ARG A 169 -11.36 2.23 7.79
N ARG A 170 -10.82 3.40 8.18
CA ARG A 170 -9.38 3.65 8.30
C ARG A 170 -8.60 3.33 7.03
N CYS A 171 -9.26 3.46 5.87
CA CYS A 171 -8.61 3.28 4.58
C CYS A 171 -7.90 4.56 4.14
N ILE A 172 -6.80 4.41 3.41
CA ILE A 172 -6.10 5.53 2.79
C ILE A 172 -6.03 5.27 1.30
N LEU A 173 -6.61 6.18 0.51
CA LEU A 173 -6.51 6.16 -0.94
C LEU A 173 -5.66 7.35 -1.37
N HIS A 174 -4.52 7.06 -1.96
CA HIS A 174 -3.58 8.09 -2.42
C HIS A 174 -4.02 8.75 -3.73
N ALA A 175 -3.35 9.85 -4.06
CA ALA A 175 -3.77 10.72 -5.16
C ALA A 175 -3.93 9.98 -6.50
N GLY A 176 -5.04 10.26 -7.18
CA GLY A 176 -5.34 9.70 -8.49
C GLY A 176 -5.77 8.22 -8.49
N ALA A 177 -5.95 7.59 -7.34
CA ALA A 177 -6.51 6.23 -7.28
C ALA A 177 -7.95 6.21 -7.84
N VAL A 178 -8.29 5.16 -8.61
CA VAL A 178 -9.63 4.96 -9.18
C VAL A 178 -10.16 3.60 -8.72
N VAL A 179 -11.32 3.60 -8.07
CA VAL A 179 -11.95 2.37 -7.55
C VAL A 179 -13.32 2.20 -8.17
N GLY A 180 -13.52 1.11 -8.89
CA GLY A 180 -14.81 0.72 -9.46
C GLY A 180 -15.04 1.14 -10.91
N ALA A 181 -13.97 1.46 -11.67
CA ALA A 181 -14.07 1.62 -13.11
C ALA A 181 -14.50 0.30 -13.79
N ASP A 182 -15.08 0.39 -14.98
CA ASP A 182 -15.43 -0.79 -15.76
C ASP A 182 -14.20 -1.66 -16.05
N GLY A 183 -14.33 -2.96 -15.82
CA GLY A 183 -13.35 -3.95 -16.26
C GLY A 183 -13.29 -4.08 -17.79
N PHE A 184 -12.23 -4.70 -18.28
CA PHE A 184 -12.02 -4.98 -19.70
C PHE A 184 -12.88 -6.17 -20.16
N GLY A 185 -14.15 -5.89 -20.49
CA GLY A 185 -15.12 -6.87 -20.93
C GLY A 185 -15.60 -6.58 -22.36
N PHE A 186 -15.19 -7.38 -23.34
CA PHE A 186 -15.61 -7.26 -24.73
C PHE A 186 -15.80 -8.64 -25.36
N ALA A 187 -16.90 -8.81 -26.09
CA ALA A 187 -17.17 -10.00 -26.90
C ALA A 187 -16.81 -9.76 -28.36
N PRO A 188 -16.10 -10.66 -29.04
CA PRO A 188 -15.83 -10.54 -30.47
C PRO A 188 -17.11 -10.81 -31.29
N ASP A 189 -17.38 -9.94 -32.27
CA ASP A 189 -18.48 -10.09 -33.20
C ASP A 189 -18.06 -9.64 -34.60
N ALA A 190 -17.95 -10.57 -35.53
CA ALA A 190 -17.63 -10.33 -36.94
C ALA A 190 -16.46 -9.34 -37.18
N GLY A 191 -15.39 -9.44 -36.37
CA GLY A 191 -14.20 -8.57 -36.50
C GLY A 191 -14.30 -7.24 -35.73
N THR A 192 -15.36 -7.04 -34.97
CA THR A 192 -15.57 -5.90 -34.05
C THR A 192 -15.67 -6.36 -32.61
N TRP A 193 -15.78 -5.40 -31.68
CA TRP A 193 -15.90 -5.67 -30.25
C TRP A 193 -17.20 -5.11 -29.69
N VAL A 194 -18.00 -5.96 -29.08
CA VAL A 194 -19.22 -5.55 -28.36
C VAL A 194 -18.89 -5.45 -26.87
N LYS A 195 -19.15 -4.28 -26.28
CA LYS A 195 -18.93 -4.07 -24.83
C LYS A 195 -19.84 -4.96 -24.01
N VAL A 196 -19.25 -5.68 -23.05
CA VAL A 196 -19.99 -6.42 -22.01
C VAL A 196 -20.18 -5.46 -20.83
N PRO A 197 -21.44 -5.16 -20.43
CA PRO A 197 -21.69 -4.34 -19.25
C PRO A 197 -21.06 -4.91 -17.99
N GLN A 198 -20.46 -4.04 -17.20
CA GLN A 198 -19.84 -4.37 -15.91
C GLN A 198 -20.80 -3.95 -14.80
N VAL A 199 -21.55 -4.90 -14.24
CA VAL A 199 -22.69 -4.62 -13.34
C VAL A 199 -22.36 -4.93 -11.87
N GLY A 200 -21.26 -5.61 -11.58
CA GLY A 200 -20.74 -5.78 -10.23
C GLY A 200 -20.18 -4.49 -9.64
N SER A 201 -19.63 -4.57 -8.47
CA SER A 201 -19.06 -3.44 -7.73
C SER A 201 -17.64 -3.77 -7.23
N VAL A 202 -17.13 -2.95 -6.30
CA VAL A 202 -15.89 -3.18 -5.55
C VAL A 202 -16.18 -3.11 -4.07
N GLN A 203 -15.68 -4.07 -3.31
CA GLN A 203 -15.73 -4.12 -1.86
C GLN A 203 -14.31 -4.00 -1.28
N ILE A 204 -14.05 -2.93 -0.56
CA ILE A 204 -12.76 -2.70 0.13
C ILE A 204 -13.00 -2.87 1.63
N GLY A 205 -12.22 -3.74 2.27
CA GLY A 205 -12.25 -3.96 3.72
C GLY A 205 -11.67 -2.79 4.53
N ASP A 206 -11.58 -2.98 5.84
CA ASP A 206 -10.99 -2.00 6.76
C ASP A 206 -9.46 -1.97 6.65
N ASP A 207 -8.81 -0.86 7.05
CA ASP A 207 -7.36 -0.71 7.16
C ASP A 207 -6.60 -0.94 5.84
N VAL A 208 -7.26 -0.76 4.69
CA VAL A 208 -6.65 -0.89 3.36
C VAL A 208 -5.95 0.40 2.96
N GLU A 209 -4.78 0.25 2.35
CA GLU A 209 -4.07 1.39 1.74
C GLU A 209 -3.90 1.16 0.25
N ILE A 210 -4.28 2.16 -0.56
CA ILE A 210 -4.25 2.11 -2.02
C ILE A 210 -3.36 3.25 -2.51
N GLY A 211 -2.25 2.89 -3.16
CA GLY A 211 -1.24 3.81 -3.67
C GLY A 211 -1.72 4.70 -4.81
N ALA A 212 -0.91 5.69 -5.13
CA ALA A 212 -1.23 6.68 -6.14
C ALA A 212 -1.40 6.05 -7.54
N ASN A 213 -2.44 6.50 -8.27
CA ASN A 213 -2.78 6.03 -9.61
C ASN A 213 -3.01 4.51 -9.72
N THR A 214 -3.29 3.82 -8.62
CA THR A 214 -3.74 2.42 -8.62
C THR A 214 -5.19 2.38 -9.06
N THR A 215 -5.52 1.43 -9.95
CA THR A 215 -6.87 1.24 -10.47
C THR A 215 -7.41 -0.13 -10.06
N ILE A 216 -8.64 -0.16 -9.59
CA ILE A 216 -9.36 -1.38 -9.19
C ILE A 216 -10.66 -1.42 -9.96
N ASP A 217 -10.75 -2.36 -10.90
CA ASP A 217 -11.92 -2.50 -11.75
C ASP A 217 -13.07 -3.17 -10.97
N ARG A 218 -14.29 -2.78 -11.29
CA ARG A 218 -15.49 -3.47 -10.80
C ARG A 218 -15.62 -4.86 -11.39
N GLY A 219 -16.29 -5.73 -10.71
CA GLY A 219 -16.58 -7.03 -11.26
C GLY A 219 -17.57 -6.98 -12.44
N ALA A 220 -17.50 -7.97 -13.30
CA ALA A 220 -18.41 -8.08 -14.42
C ALA A 220 -19.87 -8.35 -13.98
N ILE A 221 -20.04 -9.27 -13.03
CA ILE A 221 -21.32 -9.63 -12.40
C ILE A 221 -21.16 -9.59 -10.89
N ASP A 222 -20.29 -10.47 -10.33
CA ASP A 222 -19.92 -10.47 -8.93
C ASP A 222 -18.88 -9.37 -8.65
N ASP A 223 -18.70 -9.00 -7.39
CA ASP A 223 -17.80 -7.93 -7.00
C ASP A 223 -16.31 -8.28 -7.10
N THR A 224 -15.48 -7.28 -7.32
CA THR A 224 -14.05 -7.30 -7.00
C THR A 224 -13.88 -7.05 -5.51
N VAL A 225 -13.04 -7.83 -4.81
CA VAL A 225 -12.97 -7.81 -3.35
C VAL A 225 -11.52 -7.61 -2.88
N VAL A 226 -11.29 -6.58 -2.08
CA VAL A 226 -10.03 -6.35 -1.37
C VAL A 226 -10.29 -6.49 0.12
N ARG A 227 -9.70 -7.50 0.75
CA ARG A 227 -9.93 -7.80 2.17
C ARG A 227 -9.19 -6.80 3.08
N HIS A 228 -9.48 -6.88 4.40
CA HIS A 228 -8.91 -5.95 5.38
C HIS A 228 -7.37 -6.00 5.44
N GLY A 229 -6.77 -4.88 5.77
CA GLY A 229 -5.33 -4.76 6.00
C GLY A 229 -4.44 -4.85 4.75
N VAL A 230 -5.02 -4.99 3.56
CA VAL A 230 -4.27 -5.06 2.29
C VAL A 230 -3.53 -3.74 2.03
N LYS A 231 -2.30 -3.84 1.52
CA LYS A 231 -1.48 -2.70 1.11
C LYS A 231 -1.15 -2.81 -0.37
N LEU A 232 -1.67 -1.88 -1.15
CA LEU A 232 -1.39 -1.74 -2.58
C LEU A 232 -0.51 -0.51 -2.78
N ASP A 233 0.64 -0.69 -3.40
CA ASP A 233 1.54 0.40 -3.78
C ASP A 233 0.99 1.14 -5.02
N ASN A 234 1.79 2.01 -5.62
CA ASN A 234 1.41 2.88 -6.72
C ASN A 234 1.30 2.14 -8.05
N GLN A 235 0.42 2.62 -8.94
CA GLN A 235 0.30 2.16 -10.34
C GLN A 235 0.00 0.66 -10.48
N ILE A 236 -0.77 0.09 -9.56
CA ILE A 236 -1.24 -1.29 -9.66
C ILE A 236 -2.52 -1.32 -10.47
N GLN A 237 -2.65 -2.32 -11.37
CA GLN A 237 -3.90 -2.63 -12.04
C GLN A 237 -4.51 -3.89 -11.43
N VAL A 238 -5.69 -3.76 -10.83
CA VAL A 238 -6.51 -4.88 -10.34
C VAL A 238 -7.68 -5.06 -11.29
N GLY A 239 -7.69 -6.18 -12.02
CA GLY A 239 -8.74 -6.51 -12.97
C GLY A 239 -10.07 -6.89 -12.30
N HIS A 240 -11.12 -7.00 -13.11
CA HIS A 240 -12.47 -7.34 -12.66
C HIS A 240 -12.54 -8.69 -11.94
N ASN A 241 -13.38 -8.82 -10.93
CA ASN A 241 -13.62 -10.07 -10.17
C ASN A 241 -12.39 -10.62 -9.44
N VAL A 242 -11.35 -9.82 -9.24
CA VAL A 242 -10.18 -10.21 -8.43
C VAL A 242 -10.56 -10.22 -6.96
N THR A 243 -10.07 -11.21 -6.23
CA THR A 243 -10.12 -11.24 -4.76
C THR A 243 -8.71 -11.18 -4.20
N ILE A 244 -8.44 -10.22 -3.30
CA ILE A 244 -7.17 -10.11 -2.59
C ILE A 244 -7.40 -10.39 -1.10
N GLY A 245 -6.74 -11.43 -0.59
CA GLY A 245 -6.82 -11.89 0.79
C GLY A 245 -6.23 -10.89 1.80
N ALA A 246 -6.64 -11.02 3.05
CA ALA A 246 -6.29 -10.10 4.11
C ALA A 246 -4.78 -9.99 4.34
N HIS A 247 -4.32 -8.79 4.70
CA HIS A 247 -2.91 -8.47 5.02
C HIS A 247 -1.90 -8.76 3.89
N THR A 248 -2.36 -8.93 2.66
CA THR A 248 -1.50 -9.06 1.48
C THR A 248 -0.92 -7.70 1.10
N ALA A 249 0.37 -7.67 0.79
CA ALA A 249 1.10 -6.49 0.33
C ALA A 249 1.54 -6.66 -1.12
N ILE A 250 1.24 -5.69 -1.97
CA ILE A 250 1.54 -5.71 -3.40
C ILE A 250 2.33 -4.44 -3.76
N ALA A 251 3.53 -4.61 -4.28
CA ALA A 251 4.41 -3.51 -4.65
C ALA A 251 4.02 -2.90 -6.02
N GLY A 252 4.64 -1.78 -6.36
CA GLY A 252 4.26 -0.96 -7.50
C GLY A 252 4.29 -1.63 -8.86
N CYS A 253 3.47 -1.13 -9.77
CA CYS A 253 3.40 -1.56 -11.17
C CYS A 253 3.01 -3.04 -11.37
N VAL A 254 2.34 -3.67 -10.40
CA VAL A 254 1.82 -5.04 -10.56
C VAL A 254 0.53 -5.02 -11.38
N GLY A 255 0.43 -5.96 -12.33
CA GLY A 255 -0.80 -6.20 -13.08
C GLY A 255 -1.45 -7.51 -12.67
N ILE A 256 -2.72 -7.46 -12.25
CA ILE A 256 -3.51 -8.63 -11.86
C ILE A 256 -4.67 -8.77 -12.82
N SER A 257 -4.65 -9.81 -13.65
CA SER A 257 -5.73 -10.07 -14.59
C SER A 257 -6.98 -10.59 -13.90
N GLY A 258 -8.13 -10.41 -14.55
CA GLY A 258 -9.45 -10.68 -14.00
C GLY A 258 -9.65 -12.09 -13.46
N SER A 259 -10.59 -12.23 -12.52
CA SER A 259 -11.00 -13.49 -11.88
C SER A 259 -9.89 -14.26 -11.15
N THR A 260 -8.84 -13.56 -10.74
CA THR A 260 -7.74 -14.14 -9.94
C THR A 260 -8.02 -14.00 -8.46
N THR A 261 -7.73 -15.04 -7.69
CA THR A 261 -7.78 -15.03 -6.23
C THR A 261 -6.37 -15.08 -5.66
N ILE A 262 -6.01 -14.08 -4.85
CA ILE A 262 -4.76 -14.03 -4.09
C ILE A 262 -5.09 -14.28 -2.63
N GLY A 263 -4.38 -15.19 -2.00
CA GLY A 263 -4.54 -15.56 -0.59
C GLY A 263 -4.15 -14.46 0.38
N GLU A 264 -4.16 -14.80 1.66
CA GLU A 264 -3.80 -13.90 2.76
C GLU A 264 -2.29 -13.82 2.97
N ARG A 265 -1.80 -12.71 3.53
CA ARG A 265 -0.41 -12.49 3.94
C ARG A 265 0.62 -12.70 2.83
N CYS A 266 0.17 -12.59 1.58
CA CYS A 266 1.08 -12.66 0.43
C CYS A 266 1.94 -11.39 0.31
N MET A 267 3.12 -11.54 -0.29
CA MET A 267 3.98 -10.43 -0.69
C MET A 267 4.29 -10.51 -2.18
N ILE A 268 3.75 -9.59 -2.96
CA ILE A 268 3.94 -9.55 -4.41
C ILE A 268 4.91 -8.43 -4.77
N GLY A 269 6.05 -8.81 -5.33
CA GLY A 269 7.10 -7.87 -5.74
C GLY A 269 6.69 -6.95 -6.89
N GLY A 270 7.36 -5.80 -7.02
CA GLY A 270 7.04 -4.81 -8.05
C GLY A 270 7.18 -5.34 -9.48
N GLY A 271 6.31 -4.88 -10.37
CA GLY A 271 6.31 -5.25 -11.78
C GLY A 271 5.91 -6.69 -12.09
N VAL A 272 5.33 -7.41 -11.12
CA VAL A 272 4.81 -8.77 -11.33
C VAL A 272 3.57 -8.72 -12.21
N GLY A 273 3.51 -9.64 -13.20
CA GLY A 273 2.30 -9.89 -13.98
C GLY A 273 1.62 -11.17 -13.51
N ILE A 274 0.32 -11.13 -13.25
CA ILE A 274 -0.48 -12.31 -12.84
C ILE A 274 -1.56 -12.54 -13.89
N ALA A 275 -1.53 -13.73 -14.51
CA ALA A 275 -2.52 -14.11 -15.50
C ALA A 275 -3.90 -14.32 -14.85
N GLY A 276 -4.96 -14.25 -15.66
CA GLY A 276 -6.33 -14.37 -15.18
C GLY A 276 -6.73 -15.78 -14.74
N HIS A 277 -7.80 -15.85 -13.94
CA HIS A 277 -8.41 -17.10 -13.47
C HIS A 277 -7.47 -18.00 -12.64
N LEU A 278 -6.50 -17.41 -11.95
CA LEU A 278 -5.56 -18.15 -11.11
C LEU A 278 -5.96 -18.07 -9.63
N THR A 279 -5.45 -19.04 -8.87
CA THR A 279 -5.49 -19.02 -7.40
C THR A 279 -4.07 -19.07 -6.85
N ILE A 280 -3.74 -18.09 -5.99
CA ILE A 280 -2.49 -18.02 -5.25
C ILE A 280 -2.83 -18.31 -3.77
N ALA A 281 -2.17 -19.31 -3.20
CA ALA A 281 -2.35 -19.70 -1.80
C ALA A 281 -1.92 -18.58 -0.82
N ASP A 282 -2.27 -18.76 0.45
CA ASP A 282 -1.79 -17.89 1.53
C ASP A 282 -0.27 -17.96 1.70
N ASP A 283 0.33 -16.93 2.31
CA ASP A 283 1.74 -16.86 2.69
C ASP A 283 2.71 -17.06 1.51
N VAL A 284 2.30 -16.65 0.30
CA VAL A 284 3.13 -16.71 -0.92
C VAL A 284 3.91 -15.42 -1.08
N VAL A 285 5.21 -15.55 -1.37
CA VAL A 285 6.08 -14.45 -1.78
C VAL A 285 6.41 -14.59 -3.26
N VAL A 286 6.07 -13.60 -4.09
CA VAL A 286 6.48 -13.54 -5.51
C VAL A 286 7.52 -12.45 -5.67
N THR A 287 8.70 -12.79 -6.18
CA THR A 287 9.77 -11.81 -6.39
C THR A 287 9.47 -10.87 -7.55
N GLY A 288 10.07 -9.67 -7.53
CA GLY A 288 9.79 -8.63 -8.52
C GLY A 288 10.01 -9.05 -9.98
N CYS A 289 9.25 -8.44 -10.89
CA CYS A 289 9.27 -8.69 -12.33
C CYS A 289 8.99 -10.15 -12.74
N SER A 290 8.35 -10.94 -11.87
CA SER A 290 7.96 -12.31 -12.18
C SER A 290 6.65 -12.34 -12.98
N LEU A 291 6.50 -13.38 -13.81
CA LEU A 291 5.25 -13.72 -14.47
C LEU A 291 4.63 -14.95 -13.81
N VAL A 292 3.44 -14.80 -13.22
CA VAL A 292 2.65 -15.89 -12.68
C VAL A 292 1.63 -16.31 -13.72
N SER A 293 1.87 -17.44 -14.40
CA SER A 293 1.02 -17.97 -15.48
C SER A 293 0.24 -19.23 -15.08
N ALA A 294 0.42 -19.71 -13.84
CA ALA A 294 -0.31 -20.85 -13.29
C ALA A 294 -0.59 -20.65 -11.80
N SER A 295 -1.62 -21.33 -11.28
CA SER A 295 -1.98 -21.26 -9.87
C SER A 295 -0.86 -21.75 -8.95
N ILE A 296 -0.64 -21.03 -7.85
CA ILE A 296 0.33 -21.38 -6.81
C ILE A 296 -0.43 -21.95 -5.62
N ARG A 297 -0.26 -23.25 -5.35
CA ARG A 297 -1.07 -23.98 -4.37
C ARG A 297 -0.46 -24.08 -2.97
N ASN A 298 0.82 -23.76 -2.82
CA ASN A 298 1.53 -23.91 -1.56
C ASN A 298 2.20 -22.57 -1.17
N ALA A 299 2.24 -22.28 0.13
CA ALA A 299 3.04 -21.20 0.67
C ALA A 299 4.52 -21.34 0.27
N GLY A 300 5.23 -20.23 0.13
CA GLY A 300 6.64 -20.24 -0.23
C GLY A 300 7.04 -19.06 -1.12
N SER A 301 8.29 -19.06 -1.56
CA SER A 301 8.86 -18.00 -2.40
C SER A 301 8.97 -18.47 -3.85
N TYR A 302 8.46 -17.66 -4.77
CA TYR A 302 8.39 -17.97 -6.20
C TYR A 302 9.04 -16.85 -7.00
N SER A 303 9.77 -17.23 -8.04
CA SER A 303 10.50 -16.30 -8.90
C SER A 303 10.39 -16.73 -10.36
N SER A 304 10.34 -15.77 -11.25
CA SER A 304 10.55 -15.98 -12.68
C SER A 304 11.29 -14.79 -13.30
N GLY A 305 11.62 -14.92 -14.58
CA GLY A 305 12.43 -13.92 -15.27
C GLY A 305 13.93 -14.12 -15.00
N MET A 306 14.73 -13.38 -15.73
CA MET A 306 16.19 -13.45 -15.64
C MET A 306 16.72 -12.14 -15.06
N PRO A 307 17.62 -12.20 -14.07
CA PRO A 307 18.32 -11.00 -13.60
C PRO A 307 19.04 -10.30 -14.74
N ALA A 308 19.18 -8.98 -14.62
CA ALA A 308 19.99 -8.22 -15.55
C ALA A 308 21.45 -8.72 -15.53
N VAL A 309 21.98 -8.98 -16.71
CA VAL A 309 23.37 -9.35 -16.92
C VAL A 309 23.98 -8.42 -17.98
N GLU A 310 25.29 -8.40 -18.09
CA GLU A 310 25.98 -7.63 -19.14
C GLU A 310 25.45 -8.02 -20.53
N THR A 311 25.20 -7.03 -21.41
CA THR A 311 24.51 -7.23 -22.70
C THR A 311 25.15 -8.30 -23.59
N ARG A 312 26.50 -8.41 -23.56
CA ARG A 312 27.21 -9.44 -24.32
C ARG A 312 26.91 -10.85 -23.78
N MET A 313 26.77 -11.00 -22.47
CA MET A 313 26.37 -12.25 -21.83
C MET A 313 24.93 -12.58 -22.19
N TRP A 314 23.99 -11.61 -22.09
CA TRP A 314 22.60 -11.76 -22.47
C TRP A 314 22.45 -12.27 -23.91
N ARG A 315 23.15 -11.64 -24.88
CA ARG A 315 23.10 -12.06 -26.30
C ARG A 315 23.60 -13.50 -26.48
N ARG A 316 24.63 -13.92 -25.74
CA ARG A 316 25.10 -15.31 -25.77
C ARG A 316 24.06 -16.28 -25.21
N MET A 317 23.44 -15.96 -24.08
CA MET A 317 22.38 -16.78 -23.46
C MET A 317 21.20 -16.95 -24.40
N VAL A 318 20.70 -15.86 -25.03
CA VAL A 318 19.63 -15.91 -26.02
C VAL A 318 20.03 -16.77 -27.24
N ALA A 319 21.26 -16.65 -27.73
CA ALA A 319 21.75 -17.49 -28.82
C ALA A 319 21.81 -18.98 -28.46
N HIS A 320 22.15 -19.32 -27.20
CA HIS A 320 22.11 -20.69 -26.72
C HIS A 320 20.66 -21.23 -26.64
N LEU A 321 19.72 -20.46 -26.09
CA LEU A 321 18.31 -20.86 -26.03
C LEU A 321 17.73 -21.15 -27.41
N ARG A 322 18.03 -20.31 -28.42
CA ARG A 322 17.59 -20.53 -29.80
C ARG A 322 18.18 -21.76 -30.46
N ARG A 323 19.36 -22.20 -30.05
CA ARG A 323 20.00 -23.45 -30.55
C ARG A 323 19.38 -24.71 -29.93
N LEU A 324 18.79 -24.63 -28.73
CA LEU A 324 18.09 -25.75 -28.11
C LEU A 324 16.83 -26.11 -28.92
N ASP A 325 16.09 -25.13 -29.42
CA ASP A 325 14.91 -25.32 -30.26
C ASP A 325 15.24 -25.98 -31.62
N GLY A 326 16.44 -25.79 -32.13
CA GLY A 326 16.90 -26.36 -33.42
C GLY A 326 17.42 -27.84 -33.35
N LYS A 327 17.43 -28.47 -32.17
CA LYS A 327 17.90 -29.87 -32.02
C LYS A 327 16.80 -30.92 -32.05
N GLU A 328 15.54 -30.51 -32.12
CA GLU A 328 14.38 -31.42 -32.21
C GLU A 328 13.79 -31.51 -33.64
N ARG A 329 14.57 -31.15 -34.70
CA ARG A 329 14.13 -31.35 -36.08
C ARG A 329 15.11 -32.22 -36.84
#